data_dcb0c5dead6ee2a77a436467ebbf616d
#
_entry.id   dcb0c5dead6ee2a77a436467ebbf616d
#
_cell.length_a   1.000
_cell.length_b   1.000
_cell.length_c   1.000
_cell.angle_alpha   90.00
_cell.angle_beta   90.00
_cell.angle_gamma   90.00
#
_symmetry.space_group_name_H-M   'P 1'
#
loop_
_entity.id
_entity.type
_entity.pdbx_description
1 polymer ?
#
loop_
_entity_poly.entity_id
_entity_poly.type
_entity_poly.pdbx_seq_one_letter_code
_entity_poly.pdbx_strand_id
1 'polypeptide(L)'
;IIFDLDNTIATYSESIPRSEAKELIDKLKEMGFNVILMSNSNKSRVLPFRNALEIDSCANAKKPLTSGYKKIMKVYHLDANKIACIGDQLITDIWGANKMGMTSILVNPMSKKDRKITYINRFFEKILFKIMDKEELFKKRQMYE
;
A
#
# COMPACT_ATOMS: atom_id res chain seq x y z
N ILE A 1 8.43 0.26 6.95
CA ILE A 1 7.74 0.47 5.66
C ILE A 1 6.45 -0.34 5.67
N ILE A 2 5.35 0.29 5.32
CA ILE A 2 4.04 -0.36 5.18
C ILE A 2 3.73 -0.52 3.70
N PHE A 3 3.51 -1.74 3.24
CA PHE A 3 3.05 -2.04 1.89
C PHE A 3 1.57 -2.43 1.89
N ASP A 4 0.82 -1.91 0.92
CA ASP A 4 -0.42 -2.57 0.52
C ASP A 4 -0.11 -3.89 -0.20
N LEU A 5 -1.10 -4.80 -0.25
CA LEU A 5 -0.94 -6.11 -0.88
C LEU A 5 -1.42 -6.12 -2.32
N ASP A 6 -2.72 -5.89 -2.50
CA ASP A 6 -3.40 -6.16 -3.78
C ASP A 6 -3.11 -5.06 -4.81
N ASN A 7 -2.53 -5.41 -5.93
CA ASN A 7 -2.00 -4.54 -6.99
C ASN A 7 -0.76 -3.70 -6.60
N THR A 8 -0.19 -3.92 -5.42
CA THR A 8 1.06 -3.29 -4.97
C THR A 8 2.20 -4.32 -4.89
N ILE A 9 2.06 -5.35 -4.04
CA ILE A 9 3.03 -6.46 -3.90
C ILE A 9 2.67 -7.64 -4.81
N ALA A 10 1.38 -7.87 -5.01
CA ALA A 10 0.86 -8.96 -5.83
C ALA A 10 -0.41 -8.55 -6.56
N THR A 11 -0.66 -9.14 -7.73
CA THR A 11 -1.96 -9.02 -8.38
C THR A 11 -3.03 -9.76 -7.58
N TYR A 12 -4.30 -9.38 -7.76
CA TYR A 12 -5.39 -10.03 -7.03
C TYR A 12 -5.54 -11.53 -7.35
N SER A 13 -5.06 -11.98 -8.51
CA SER A 13 -5.12 -13.38 -8.94
C SER A 13 -3.99 -14.25 -8.37
N GLU A 14 -2.94 -13.66 -7.85
CA GLU A 14 -1.83 -14.39 -7.25
C GLU A 14 -2.15 -14.79 -5.82
N SER A 15 -1.79 -16.00 -5.44
CA SER A 15 -2.00 -16.55 -4.08
C SER A 15 -0.73 -16.58 -3.22
N ILE A 16 0.43 -16.37 -3.84
CA ILE A 16 1.75 -16.29 -3.20
C ILE A 16 2.55 -15.14 -3.81
N PRO A 17 3.54 -14.57 -3.12
CA PRO A 17 4.38 -13.52 -3.68
C PRO A 17 5.31 -14.07 -4.77
N ARG A 18 5.63 -13.22 -5.74
CA ARG A 18 6.67 -13.47 -6.74
C ARG A 18 8.05 -13.39 -6.10
N SER A 19 9.06 -13.98 -6.76
CA SER A 19 10.48 -13.91 -6.34
C SER A 19 10.96 -12.48 -6.17
N GLU A 20 10.61 -11.59 -7.11
CA GLU A 20 11.03 -10.19 -7.10
C GLU A 20 10.48 -9.41 -5.89
N ALA A 21 9.23 -9.73 -5.49
CA ALA A 21 8.65 -9.14 -4.29
C ALA A 21 9.39 -9.63 -3.03
N LYS A 22 9.73 -10.91 -2.97
CA LYS A 22 10.50 -11.48 -1.86
C LYS A 22 11.90 -10.87 -1.80
N GLU A 23 12.62 -10.79 -2.90
CA GLU A 23 13.95 -10.18 -2.97
C GLU A 23 13.94 -8.72 -2.51
N LEU A 24 12.94 -7.94 -2.95
CA LEU A 24 12.77 -6.56 -2.50
C LEU A 24 12.57 -6.47 -0.99
N ILE A 25 11.69 -7.30 -0.43
CA ILE A 25 11.39 -7.30 0.99
C ILE A 25 12.62 -7.72 1.81
N ASP A 26 13.32 -8.76 1.39
CA ASP A 26 14.52 -9.24 2.06
C ASP A 26 15.62 -8.16 2.05
N LYS A 27 15.84 -7.50 0.93
CA LYS A 27 16.77 -6.37 0.82
C LYS A 27 16.40 -5.21 1.75
N LEU A 28 15.13 -4.87 1.87
CA LEU A 28 14.67 -3.83 2.80
C LEU A 28 14.93 -4.24 4.26
N LYS A 29 14.70 -5.51 4.61
CA LYS A 29 15.01 -6.06 5.94
C LYS A 29 16.50 -6.00 6.24
N GLU A 30 17.36 -6.37 5.29
CA GLU A 30 18.82 -6.26 5.39
C GLU A 30 19.29 -4.82 5.61
N MET A 31 18.59 -3.83 5.03
CA MET A 31 18.83 -2.41 5.26
C MET A 31 18.34 -1.91 6.63
N GLY A 32 17.75 -2.78 7.45
CA GLY A 32 17.26 -2.44 8.79
C GLY A 32 15.83 -1.92 8.87
N PHE A 33 15.06 -2.00 7.77
CA PHE A 33 13.65 -1.60 7.80
C PHE A 33 12.76 -2.70 8.38
N ASN A 34 11.83 -2.32 9.25
CA ASN A 34 10.67 -3.14 9.56
C ASN A 34 9.67 -3.05 8.40
N VAL A 35 9.34 -4.18 7.79
CA VAL A 35 8.41 -4.25 6.66
C VAL A 35 7.12 -4.93 7.10
N ILE A 36 5.97 -4.32 6.76
CA ILE A 36 4.65 -4.76 7.21
C ILE A 36 3.69 -4.73 6.03
N LEU A 37 2.88 -5.78 5.87
CA LEU A 37 1.72 -5.77 4.97
C LEU A 37 0.50 -5.18 5.66
N MET A 38 -0.18 -4.21 5.02
CA MET A 38 -1.42 -3.64 5.53
C MET A 38 -2.48 -3.62 4.44
N SER A 39 -3.44 -4.51 4.52
CA SER A 39 -4.45 -4.69 3.47
C SER A 39 -5.88 -4.63 4.00
N ASN A 40 -6.80 -4.12 3.16
CA ASN A 40 -8.26 -4.22 3.39
C ASN A 40 -8.80 -5.62 3.13
N SER A 41 -7.99 -6.52 2.58
CA SER A 41 -8.33 -7.92 2.38
C SER A 41 -8.38 -8.68 3.70
N ASN A 42 -9.13 -9.78 3.71
CA ASN A 42 -9.29 -10.64 4.89
C ASN A 42 -8.01 -11.43 5.20
N LYS A 43 -8.00 -12.08 6.37
CA LYS A 43 -6.86 -12.86 6.84
C LYS A 43 -6.47 -14.00 5.89
N SER A 44 -7.44 -14.69 5.30
CA SER A 44 -7.15 -15.82 4.38
C SER A 44 -6.38 -15.38 3.13
N ARG A 45 -6.61 -14.13 2.68
CA ARG A 45 -5.86 -13.53 1.57
C ARG A 45 -4.46 -13.10 1.98
N VAL A 46 -4.30 -12.53 3.17
CA VAL A 46 -3.04 -11.90 3.62
C VAL A 46 -2.04 -12.92 4.16
N LEU A 47 -2.51 -13.97 4.86
CA LEU A 47 -1.65 -14.95 5.54
C LEU A 47 -0.62 -15.65 4.64
N PRO A 48 -0.95 -16.13 3.43
CA PRO A 48 0.03 -16.77 2.56
C PRO A 48 1.21 -15.83 2.23
N PHE A 49 0.94 -14.55 1.97
CA PHE A 49 1.96 -13.54 1.67
C PHE A 49 2.79 -13.20 2.90
N ARG A 50 2.13 -12.98 4.04
CA ARG A 50 2.82 -12.77 5.31
C ARG A 50 3.83 -13.89 5.60
N ASN A 51 3.40 -15.14 5.47
CA ASN A 51 4.22 -16.29 5.78
C ASN A 51 5.37 -16.46 4.78
N ALA A 52 5.11 -16.31 3.47
CA ALA A 52 6.12 -16.47 2.44
C ALA A 52 7.17 -15.33 2.45
N LEU A 53 6.77 -14.11 2.85
CA LEU A 53 7.65 -12.95 2.96
C LEU A 53 8.29 -12.83 4.36
N GLU A 54 7.84 -13.62 5.33
CA GLU A 54 8.33 -13.60 6.73
C GLU A 54 8.29 -12.19 7.35
N ILE A 55 7.14 -11.51 7.20
CA ILE A 55 6.91 -10.16 7.70
C ILE A 55 5.60 -10.09 8.49
N ASP A 56 5.42 -9.03 9.26
CA ASP A 56 4.16 -8.79 9.96
C ASP A 56 3.05 -8.30 9.02
N SER A 57 1.80 -8.46 9.47
CA SER A 57 0.67 -8.03 8.66
C SER A 57 -0.50 -7.49 9.48
N CYS A 58 -1.26 -6.57 8.87
CA CYS A 58 -2.52 -6.05 9.33
C CYS A 58 -3.59 -6.31 8.24
N ALA A 59 -4.31 -7.41 8.37
CA ALA A 59 -5.47 -7.72 7.53
C ALA A 59 -6.73 -7.00 8.02
N ASN A 60 -7.74 -6.84 7.15
CA ASN A 60 -8.97 -6.08 7.45
C ASN A 60 -8.68 -4.68 8.02
N ALA A 61 -7.71 -4.01 7.47
CA ALA A 61 -7.18 -2.76 8.01
C ALA A 61 -8.16 -1.58 7.97
N LYS A 62 -9.22 -1.68 7.16
CA LYS A 62 -10.26 -0.65 6.96
C LYS A 62 -9.69 0.70 6.49
N LYS A 63 -8.61 0.67 5.69
CA LYS A 63 -8.08 1.89 5.06
C LYS A 63 -9.18 2.62 4.27
N PRO A 64 -9.33 3.92 4.33
CA PRO A 64 -8.43 4.94 4.89
C PRO A 64 -8.68 5.29 6.37
N LEU A 65 -9.33 4.44 7.16
CA LEU A 65 -9.47 4.69 8.60
C LEU A 65 -8.11 4.54 9.31
N THR A 66 -7.91 5.33 10.34
CA THR A 66 -6.59 5.45 11.00
C THR A 66 -6.26 4.34 12.00
N SER A 67 -7.23 3.49 12.34
CA SER A 67 -7.07 2.45 13.38
C SER A 67 -5.94 1.46 13.09
N GLY A 68 -5.81 1.00 11.84
CA GLY A 68 -4.74 0.09 11.43
C GLY A 68 -3.35 0.73 11.57
N TYR A 69 -3.21 1.96 11.10
CA TYR A 69 -1.95 2.72 11.21
C TYR A 69 -1.55 2.96 12.66
N LYS A 70 -2.50 3.41 13.50
CA LYS A 70 -2.26 3.60 14.95
C LYS A 70 -1.81 2.32 15.65
N LYS A 71 -2.39 1.17 15.26
CA LYS A 71 -1.96 -0.13 15.79
C LYS A 71 -0.51 -0.44 15.43
N ILE A 72 -0.10 -0.23 14.19
CA ILE A 72 1.28 -0.44 13.74
C ILE A 72 2.22 0.50 14.51
N MET A 73 1.92 1.80 14.58
CA MET A 73 2.72 2.77 15.33
C MET A 73 2.93 2.33 16.79
N LYS A 74 1.87 1.84 17.44
CA LYS A 74 1.94 1.37 18.83
C LYS A 74 2.80 0.12 18.99
N VAL A 75 2.65 -0.85 18.08
CA VAL A 75 3.40 -2.13 18.15
C VAL A 75 4.89 -1.92 17.94
N TYR A 76 5.25 -1.05 17.00
CA TYR A 76 6.66 -0.78 16.68
C TYR A 76 7.27 0.41 17.42
N HIS A 77 6.49 1.08 18.27
CA HIS A 77 6.91 2.29 19.01
C HIS A 77 7.52 3.36 18.09
N LEU A 78 6.88 3.61 16.95
CA LEU A 78 7.34 4.55 15.94
C LEU A 78 6.42 5.75 15.79
N ASP A 79 7.01 6.92 15.58
CA ASP A 79 6.31 8.12 15.16
C ASP A 79 5.97 8.06 13.66
N ALA A 80 4.91 8.77 13.26
CA ALA A 80 4.41 8.76 11.90
C ALA A 80 5.48 9.20 10.87
N ASN A 81 6.33 10.16 11.21
CA ASN A 81 7.38 10.68 10.34
C ASN A 81 8.51 9.67 10.04
N LYS A 82 8.54 8.55 10.75
CA LYS A 82 9.47 7.42 10.51
C LYS A 82 8.84 6.30 9.71
N ILE A 83 7.61 6.48 9.24
CA ILE A 83 6.86 5.44 8.52
C ILE A 83 6.59 5.91 7.09
N ALA A 84 6.90 5.04 6.12
CA ALA A 84 6.51 5.19 4.74
C ALA A 84 5.43 4.16 4.39
N CYS A 85 4.37 4.61 3.71
CA CYS A 85 3.29 3.76 3.21
C CYS A 85 3.33 3.73 1.68
N ILE A 86 3.32 2.55 1.12
CA ILE A 86 3.40 2.31 -0.33
C ILE A 86 2.14 1.57 -0.76
N GLY A 87 1.42 2.13 -1.72
CA GLY A 87 0.18 1.53 -2.23
C GLY A 87 -0.24 2.12 -3.56
N ASP A 88 -1.18 1.45 -4.21
CA ASP A 88 -1.66 1.79 -5.55
C ASP A 88 -2.97 2.58 -5.57
N GLN A 89 -3.62 2.75 -4.41
CA GLN A 89 -4.90 3.44 -4.28
C GLN A 89 -4.76 4.79 -3.57
N LEU A 90 -5.11 5.86 -4.27
CA LEU A 90 -5.03 7.23 -3.75
C LEU A 90 -5.89 7.43 -2.48
N ILE A 91 -7.09 6.83 -2.45
CA ILE A 91 -8.04 7.02 -1.34
C ILE A 91 -7.65 6.17 -0.14
N THR A 92 -7.39 4.89 -0.32
CA THR A 92 -7.16 3.98 0.81
C THR A 92 -5.75 4.09 1.36
N ASP A 93 -4.75 4.16 0.49
CA ASP A 93 -3.34 4.11 0.90
C ASP A 93 -2.78 5.51 1.14
N ILE A 94 -2.84 6.37 0.12
CA ILE A 94 -2.19 7.68 0.18
C ILE A 94 -2.89 8.62 1.14
N TRP A 95 -4.21 8.78 0.99
CA TRP A 95 -4.98 9.66 1.90
C TRP A 95 -4.98 9.13 3.34
N GLY A 96 -5.08 7.79 3.52
CA GLY A 96 -5.01 7.18 4.85
C GLY A 96 -3.67 7.46 5.55
N ALA A 97 -2.53 7.31 4.84
CA ALA A 97 -1.20 7.61 5.35
C ALA A 97 -1.01 9.10 5.63
N ASN A 98 -1.46 9.98 4.72
CA ASN A 98 -1.35 11.43 4.88
C ASN A 98 -2.13 11.94 6.10
N LYS A 99 -3.32 11.38 6.39
CA LYS A 99 -4.07 11.70 7.62
C LYS A 99 -3.29 11.40 8.90
N MET A 100 -2.32 10.50 8.82
CA MET A 100 -1.47 10.15 9.95
C MET A 100 -0.14 10.92 9.99
N GLY A 101 0.15 11.75 8.97
CA GLY A 101 1.43 12.44 8.83
C GLY A 101 2.59 11.53 8.42
N MET A 102 2.29 10.39 7.79
CA MET A 102 3.28 9.44 7.27
C MET A 102 3.71 9.84 5.86
N THR A 103 4.90 9.42 5.44
CA THR A 103 5.31 9.50 4.04
C THR A 103 4.45 8.55 3.21
N SER A 104 3.86 9.03 2.13
CA SER A 104 3.04 8.19 1.24
C SER A 104 3.64 8.12 -0.16
N ILE A 105 3.70 6.92 -0.72
CA ILE A 105 4.26 6.63 -2.05
C ILE A 105 3.19 5.93 -2.88
N LEU A 106 2.71 6.63 -3.90
CA LEU A 106 1.76 6.07 -4.85
C LEU A 106 2.52 5.30 -5.94
N VAL A 107 2.13 4.06 -6.15
CA VAL A 107 2.67 3.21 -7.22
C VAL A 107 1.60 2.91 -8.27
N ASN A 108 2.04 2.55 -9.46
CA ASN A 108 1.11 2.08 -10.50
C ASN A 108 0.56 0.70 -10.10
N PRO A 109 -0.74 0.45 -10.30
CA PRO A 109 -1.30 -0.88 -10.04
C PRO A 109 -0.69 -1.92 -10.97
N MET A 110 -0.34 -3.08 -10.43
CA MET A 110 0.25 -4.20 -11.18
C MET A 110 -0.72 -4.79 -12.22
N SER A 111 -2.02 -4.64 -12.03
CA SER A 111 -3.06 -5.23 -12.87
C SER A 111 -4.27 -4.30 -12.99
N LYS A 112 -5.00 -4.44 -14.11
CA LYS A 112 -6.31 -3.78 -14.29
C LYS A 112 -7.46 -4.52 -13.58
N LYS A 113 -7.22 -5.73 -13.07
CA LYS A 113 -8.23 -6.53 -12.35
C LYS A 113 -8.22 -6.15 -10.88
N ASP A 114 -9.34 -5.63 -10.41
CA ASP A 114 -9.56 -5.20 -9.03
C ASP A 114 -10.78 -5.88 -8.42
N ARG A 115 -10.92 -5.79 -7.09
CA ARG A 115 -12.17 -6.16 -6.41
C ARG A 115 -13.28 -5.17 -6.81
N LYS A 116 -14.55 -5.61 -6.77
CA LYS A 116 -15.70 -4.76 -7.14
C LYS A 116 -15.72 -3.41 -6.40
N ILE A 117 -15.40 -3.38 -5.12
CA ILE A 117 -15.34 -2.16 -4.32
C ILE A 117 -14.20 -1.23 -4.75
N THR A 118 -13.10 -1.79 -5.25
CA THR A 118 -11.96 -1.03 -5.76
C THR A 118 -12.33 -0.25 -7.03
N TYR A 119 -13.24 -0.77 -7.87
CA TYR A 119 -13.71 -0.04 -9.05
C TYR A 119 -14.42 1.28 -8.69
N ILE A 120 -15.15 1.31 -7.58
CA ILE A 120 -15.78 2.54 -7.08
C ILE A 120 -14.70 3.54 -6.67
N ASN A 121 -13.71 3.11 -5.89
CA ASN A 121 -12.58 3.96 -5.49
C ASN A 121 -11.82 4.47 -6.73
N ARG A 122 -11.56 3.61 -7.72
CA ARG A 122 -10.91 3.98 -8.97
C ARG A 122 -11.70 5.00 -9.80
N PHE A 123 -13.03 4.94 -9.75
CA PHE A 123 -13.87 5.95 -10.39
C PHE A 123 -13.67 7.34 -9.75
N PHE A 124 -13.71 7.42 -8.42
CA PHE A 124 -13.45 8.68 -7.72
C PHE A 124 -12.00 9.15 -7.90
N GLU A 125 -11.03 8.25 -7.92
CA GLU A 125 -9.64 8.57 -8.21
C GLU A 125 -9.47 9.21 -9.60
N LYS A 126 -10.12 8.67 -10.62
CA LYS A 126 -10.10 9.27 -11.97
C LYS A 126 -10.62 10.71 -11.99
N ILE A 127 -11.64 11.00 -11.20
CA ILE A 127 -12.18 12.37 -11.06
C ILE A 127 -11.13 13.25 -10.37
N LEU A 128 -10.55 12.77 -9.27
CA LEU A 128 -9.51 13.50 -8.53
C LEU A 128 -8.28 13.77 -9.40
N PHE A 129 -7.78 12.78 -10.13
CA PHE A 129 -6.66 12.97 -11.05
C PHE A 129 -6.96 14.00 -12.13
N LYS A 130 -8.18 14.00 -12.69
CA LYS A 130 -8.59 15.03 -13.67
C LYS A 130 -8.59 16.45 -13.07
N ILE A 131 -9.01 16.58 -11.81
CA ILE A 131 -8.99 17.87 -11.12
C ILE A 131 -7.53 18.28 -10.86
N MET A 132 -6.70 17.37 -10.38
CA MET A 132 -5.29 17.64 -10.08
C MET A 132 -4.48 17.98 -11.34
N ASP A 133 -4.74 17.29 -12.47
CA ASP A 133 -4.15 17.62 -13.78
C ASP A 133 -4.55 19.03 -14.24
N LYS A 134 -5.82 19.41 -14.05
CA LYS A 134 -6.34 20.76 -14.40
C LYS A 134 -5.71 21.87 -13.57
N GLU A 135 -5.43 21.59 -12.32
CA GLU A 135 -4.81 22.53 -11.37
C GLU A 135 -3.27 22.48 -11.40
N GLU A 136 -2.68 21.76 -12.35
CA GLU A 136 -1.23 21.49 -12.44
C GLU A 136 -0.58 20.96 -11.14
N LEU A 137 -1.40 20.44 -10.22
CA LEU A 137 -0.95 19.91 -8.94
C LEU A 137 -0.21 18.57 -9.07
N PHE A 138 -0.36 17.91 -10.22
CA PHE A 138 0.27 16.64 -10.50
C PHE A 138 0.91 16.65 -11.89
N LYS A 139 2.19 16.96 -11.96
CA LYS A 139 2.93 16.71 -13.20
C LYS A 139 3.00 15.21 -13.40
N LYS A 140 2.32 14.69 -14.43
CA LYS A 140 2.53 13.32 -14.88
C LYS A 140 4.02 13.12 -15.00
N ARG A 141 4.55 12.27 -14.14
CA ARG A 141 5.95 11.99 -14.02
C ARG A 141 6.50 11.61 -15.40
N GLN A 142 7.51 12.32 -15.87
CA GLN A 142 8.44 11.76 -16.82
C GLN A 142 9.01 10.51 -16.16
N MET A 143 8.67 9.34 -16.73
CA MET A 143 9.34 8.11 -16.31
C MET A 143 10.82 8.30 -16.62
N TYR A 144 11.66 7.98 -15.68
CA TYR A 144 13.08 7.87 -15.92
C TYR A 144 13.24 6.73 -16.94
N GLU A 145 13.61 7.08 -18.15
CA GLU A 145 14.12 6.15 -19.15
C GLU A 145 15.48 5.63 -18.73
#